data_049e8acec744caa216862dab049616ed
#
_entry.id   049e8acec744caa216862dab049616ed
#
_cell.length_a   1.000
_cell.length_b   1.000
_cell.length_c   1.000
_cell.angle_alpha   90.00
_cell.angle_beta   90.00
_cell.angle_gamma   90.00
#
_symmetry.space_group_name_H-M   'P 1'
#
loop_
_entity.id
_entity.type
_entity.pdbx_description
1 polymer ?
#
loop_
_entity_poly.entity_id
_entity_poly.type
_entity_poly.pdbx_seq_one_letter_code
_entity_poly.pdbx_strand_id
1 'polypeptide(L)'
;PECIVLDEPTAMLDPVGRKEVLEAVHALNREKGVTIILITHYMEEVVEADHVYVMDSGKVVMQGTPRSIFSQVERLKEYRLDVPQITLLAYELKKAGLDIPDGILTREELTEALEKLCQS
;
A
#
# COMPACT_ATOMS: atom_id res chain seq x y z
N PRO A 1 -23.07 10.90 -7.13
CA PRO A 1 -21.77 10.49 -6.63
C PRO A 1 -20.85 11.69 -6.45
N GLU A 2 -20.34 11.79 -5.25
CA GLU A 2 -19.42 12.86 -4.91
C GLU A 2 -17.99 12.34 -4.96
N CYS A 3 -17.08 13.27 -5.17
CA CYS A 3 -15.65 12.97 -5.14
C CYS A 3 -14.98 13.89 -4.13
N ILE A 4 -14.20 13.31 -3.23
CA ILE A 4 -13.46 14.07 -2.22
C ILE A 4 -11.96 13.86 -2.48
N VAL A 5 -11.22 14.97 -2.55
CA VAL A 5 -9.77 14.94 -2.68
C VAL A 5 -9.16 15.32 -1.33
N LEU A 6 -8.32 14.43 -0.79
CA LEU A 6 -7.64 14.63 0.48
C LEU A 6 -6.14 14.66 0.24
N ASP A 7 -5.52 15.80 0.52
CA ASP A 7 -4.09 16.01 0.32
C ASP A 7 -3.36 15.85 1.66
N GLU A 8 -2.70 14.71 1.83
CA GLU A 8 -1.96 14.33 3.03
C GLU A 8 -2.76 14.57 4.33
N PRO A 9 -3.98 14.00 4.42
CA PRO A 9 -4.89 14.34 5.52
C PRO A 9 -4.40 13.92 6.90
N THR A 10 -3.44 13.01 6.98
CA THR A 10 -2.95 12.45 8.24
C THR A 10 -1.54 12.92 8.59
N ALA A 11 -0.98 13.86 7.83
CA ALA A 11 0.43 14.26 7.97
C ALA A 11 0.81 14.76 9.37
N MET A 12 -0.12 15.38 10.09
CA MET A 12 0.13 15.94 11.41
C MET A 12 -0.45 15.10 12.55
N LEU A 13 -0.93 13.90 12.24
CA LEU A 13 -1.60 13.05 13.22
C LEU A 13 -0.69 11.93 13.74
N ASP A 14 -0.94 11.52 14.98
CA ASP A 14 -0.30 10.34 15.54
C ASP A 14 -0.92 9.06 14.93
N PRO A 15 -0.36 7.87 15.19
CA PRO A 15 -0.87 6.63 14.57
C PRO A 15 -2.34 6.35 14.87
N VAL A 16 -2.83 6.68 16.06
CA VAL A 16 -4.23 6.46 16.44
C VAL A 16 -5.15 7.41 15.65
N GLY A 17 -4.81 8.70 15.61
CA GLY A 17 -5.57 9.68 14.85
C GLY A 17 -5.58 9.37 13.37
N ARG A 18 -4.45 8.91 12.84
CA ARG A 18 -4.33 8.51 11.44
C ARG A 18 -5.29 7.36 11.12
N LYS A 19 -5.32 6.35 11.97
CA LYS A 19 -6.21 5.20 11.81
C LYS A 19 -7.68 5.63 11.83
N GLU A 20 -8.05 6.53 12.73
CA GLU A 20 -9.43 7.02 12.83
C GLU A 20 -9.87 7.76 11.56
N VAL A 21 -9.00 8.61 11.02
CA VAL A 21 -9.29 9.33 9.78
C VAL A 21 -9.46 8.35 8.61
N LEU A 22 -8.58 7.37 8.49
CA LEU A 22 -8.65 6.39 7.41
C LEU A 22 -9.90 5.53 7.51
N GLU A 23 -10.31 5.14 8.70
CA GLU A 23 -11.54 4.37 8.90
C GLU A 23 -12.76 5.20 8.48
N ALA A 24 -12.78 6.49 8.81
CA ALA A 24 -13.86 7.38 8.39
C ALA A 24 -13.91 7.52 6.86
N VAL A 25 -12.75 7.67 6.23
CA VAL A 25 -12.64 7.77 4.77
C VAL A 25 -13.14 6.50 4.09
N HIS A 26 -12.75 5.34 4.59
CA HIS A 26 -13.21 4.06 4.04
C HIS A 26 -14.71 3.87 4.23
N ALA A 27 -15.25 4.29 5.37
CA ALA A 27 -16.69 4.20 5.61
C ALA A 27 -17.48 5.06 4.62
N LEU A 28 -17.01 6.27 4.34
CA LEU A 28 -17.65 7.13 3.33
C LEU A 28 -17.65 6.47 1.95
N ASN A 29 -16.54 5.86 1.58
CA ASN A 29 -16.45 5.20 0.29
C ASN A 29 -17.37 3.99 0.19
N ARG A 30 -17.37 3.12 1.21
CA ARG A 30 -18.15 1.88 1.18
C ARG A 30 -19.64 2.11 1.38
N GLU A 31 -20.01 2.95 2.33
CA GLU A 31 -21.41 3.13 2.72
C GLU A 31 -22.13 4.18 1.90
N LYS A 32 -21.45 5.22 1.50
CA LYS A 32 -22.04 6.36 0.79
C LYS A 32 -21.70 6.38 -0.70
N GLY A 33 -20.83 5.50 -1.16
CA GLY A 33 -20.41 5.47 -2.56
C GLY A 33 -19.60 6.69 -3.00
N VAL A 34 -18.99 7.40 -2.05
CA VAL A 34 -18.17 8.57 -2.36
C VAL A 34 -16.83 8.13 -2.92
N THR A 35 -16.43 8.72 -4.05
CA THR A 35 -15.09 8.47 -4.60
C THR A 35 -14.08 9.29 -3.81
N ILE A 36 -13.05 8.62 -3.30
CA ILE A 36 -12.00 9.26 -2.51
C ILE A 36 -10.71 9.25 -3.29
N ILE A 37 -10.10 10.42 -3.47
CA ILE A 37 -8.76 10.55 -4.02
C ILE A 37 -7.85 10.98 -2.87
N LEU A 38 -6.92 10.11 -2.51
CA LEU A 38 -6.03 10.32 -1.38
C LEU A 38 -4.62 10.57 -1.89
N ILE A 39 -4.06 11.73 -1.56
CA ILE A 39 -2.68 12.06 -1.90
C ILE A 39 -1.85 11.84 -0.64
N THR A 40 -0.91 10.90 -0.69
CA THR A 40 -0.14 10.52 0.48
C THR A 40 1.24 9.96 0.09
N HIS A 41 2.17 10.07 1.03
CA HIS A 41 3.44 9.36 0.92
C HIS A 41 3.58 8.28 2.02
N TYR A 42 2.52 8.02 2.76
CA TYR A 42 2.49 6.96 3.77
C TYR A 42 2.04 5.66 3.14
N MET A 43 2.93 4.70 3.08
CA MET A 43 2.65 3.45 2.36
C MET A 43 1.54 2.63 3.01
N GLU A 44 1.37 2.72 4.31
CA GLU A 44 0.30 2.05 5.02
C GLU A 44 -1.09 2.50 4.54
N GLU A 45 -1.21 3.75 4.12
CA GLU A 45 -2.46 4.27 3.58
C GLU A 45 -2.71 3.77 2.16
N VAL A 46 -1.64 3.64 1.37
CA VAL A 46 -1.73 3.21 -0.02
C VAL A 46 -2.18 1.75 -0.13
N VAL A 47 -1.78 0.91 0.81
CA VAL A 47 -2.09 -0.53 0.81
C VAL A 47 -3.59 -0.80 0.77
N GLU A 48 -4.40 0.08 1.34
CA GLU A 48 -5.85 -0.10 1.41
C GLU A 48 -6.62 0.52 0.23
N ALA A 49 -5.94 1.14 -0.71
CA ALA A 49 -6.59 1.75 -1.87
C ALA A 49 -7.05 0.69 -2.87
N ASP A 50 -8.03 1.04 -3.68
CA ASP A 50 -8.48 0.18 -4.78
C ASP A 50 -7.57 0.32 -5.99
N HIS A 51 -7.06 1.52 -6.23
CA HIS A 51 -6.18 1.81 -7.36
C HIS A 51 -5.14 2.85 -6.94
N VAL A 52 -3.92 2.66 -7.41
CA VAL A 52 -2.79 3.52 -7.04
C VAL A 52 -2.19 4.15 -8.30
N TYR A 53 -1.97 5.44 -8.23
CA TYR A 53 -1.21 6.17 -9.24
C TYR A 53 0.09 6.65 -8.59
N VAL A 54 1.21 6.24 -9.16
CA VAL A 54 2.52 6.68 -8.69
C VAL A 54 2.96 7.85 -9.57
N MET A 55 3.27 8.97 -8.94
CA MET A 55 3.65 10.17 -9.66
C MET A 55 5.10 10.56 -9.38
N ASP A 56 5.77 10.99 -10.43
CA ASP A 56 7.13 11.50 -10.33
C ASP A 56 7.28 12.64 -11.33
N SER A 57 7.78 13.79 -10.84
CA SER A 57 8.02 14.97 -11.67
C SER A 57 6.78 15.42 -12.47
N GLY A 58 5.61 15.31 -11.84
CA GLY A 58 4.34 15.73 -12.44
C GLY A 58 3.75 14.76 -13.43
N LYS A 59 4.29 13.55 -13.52
CA LYS A 59 3.81 12.53 -14.46
C LYS A 59 3.44 11.25 -13.72
N VAL A 60 2.43 10.55 -14.24
CA VAL A 60 2.08 9.21 -13.75
C VAL A 60 3.07 8.23 -14.36
N VAL A 61 3.90 7.63 -13.50
CA VAL A 61 4.95 6.68 -13.94
C VAL A 61 4.54 5.23 -13.75
N MET A 62 3.61 4.96 -12.84
CA MET A 62 3.06 3.63 -12.61
C MET A 62 1.61 3.77 -12.21
N GLN A 63 0.80 2.76 -12.48
CA GLN A 63 -0.57 2.68 -11.96
C GLN A 63 -1.02 1.24 -11.89
N GLY A 64 -1.93 0.96 -10.98
CA GLY A 64 -2.47 -0.38 -10.78
C GLY A 64 -3.03 -0.57 -9.39
N THR A 65 -3.29 -1.82 -9.02
CA THR A 65 -3.69 -2.16 -7.65
C THR A 65 -2.48 -2.02 -6.73
N PRO A 66 -2.70 -1.85 -5.41
CA PRO A 66 -1.58 -1.82 -4.47
C PRO A 66 -0.67 -3.05 -4.60
N ARG A 67 -1.25 -4.23 -4.74
CA ARG A 67 -0.47 -5.46 -4.91
C ARG A 67 0.41 -5.42 -6.16
N SER A 68 -0.14 -4.95 -7.27
CA SER A 68 0.60 -4.82 -8.53
C SER A 68 1.75 -3.82 -8.40
N ILE A 69 1.50 -2.69 -7.75
CA ILE A 69 2.52 -1.65 -7.57
C ILE A 69 3.64 -2.15 -6.65
N PHE A 70 3.29 -2.71 -5.51
CA PHE A 70 4.30 -3.14 -4.52
C PHE A 70 4.99 -4.45 -4.86
N SER A 71 4.55 -5.17 -5.89
CA SER A 71 5.32 -6.29 -6.41
C SER A 71 6.50 -5.84 -7.27
N GLN A 72 6.57 -4.55 -7.60
CA GLN A 72 7.65 -3.96 -8.40
C GLN A 72 8.60 -3.14 -7.52
N VAL A 73 9.13 -3.77 -6.47
CA VAL A 73 9.98 -3.11 -5.46
C VAL A 73 11.18 -2.41 -6.08
N GLU A 74 11.87 -3.08 -7.01
CA GLU A 74 13.07 -2.50 -7.63
C GLU A 74 12.74 -1.24 -8.41
N ARG A 75 11.62 -1.24 -9.11
CA ARG A 75 11.18 -0.08 -9.88
C ARG A 75 10.81 1.09 -8.97
N LEU A 76 10.16 0.80 -7.84
CA LEU A 76 9.85 1.82 -6.84
C LEU A 76 11.11 2.42 -6.24
N LYS A 77 12.14 1.60 -6.01
CA LYS A 77 13.43 2.10 -5.53
C LYS A 77 14.10 3.04 -6.53
N GLU A 78 13.95 2.78 -7.82
CA GLU A 78 14.49 3.66 -8.86
C GLU A 78 13.88 5.06 -8.78
N TYR A 79 12.60 5.16 -8.42
CA TYR A 79 11.92 6.43 -8.22
C TYR A 79 12.10 6.99 -6.83
N ARG A 80 12.93 6.34 -5.98
CA ARG A 80 13.18 6.75 -4.59
C ARG A 80 11.91 6.75 -3.74
N LEU A 81 11.00 5.83 -4.03
CA LEU A 81 9.76 5.67 -3.29
C LEU A 81 9.88 4.56 -2.27
N ASP A 82 9.19 4.73 -1.14
CA ASP A 82 9.15 3.72 -0.10
C ASP A 82 8.17 2.60 -0.46
N VAL A 83 8.33 1.47 0.21
CA VAL A 83 7.37 0.37 0.17
C VAL A 83 6.99 0.02 1.61
N PRO A 84 5.83 -0.62 1.83
CA PRO A 84 5.49 -1.07 3.19
C PRO A 84 6.60 -1.97 3.74
N GLN A 85 6.88 -1.86 5.04
CA GLN A 85 7.95 -2.64 5.65
C GLN A 85 7.77 -4.14 5.46
N ILE A 86 6.54 -4.62 5.59
CA ILE A 86 6.26 -6.05 5.42
C ILE A 86 6.50 -6.49 3.98
N THR A 87 6.21 -5.64 2.99
CA THR A 87 6.45 -5.91 1.59
C THR A 87 7.95 -6.00 1.31
N LEU A 88 8.72 -5.10 1.90
CA LEU A 88 10.17 -5.10 1.75
C LEU A 88 10.78 -6.35 2.39
N LEU A 89 10.31 -6.74 3.57
CA LEU A 89 10.79 -7.95 4.23
C LEU A 89 10.52 -9.19 3.36
N ALA A 90 9.32 -9.30 2.82
CA ALA A 90 8.96 -10.42 1.94
C ALA A 90 9.87 -10.45 0.69
N TYR A 91 10.14 -9.29 0.12
CA TYR A 91 11.03 -9.15 -1.03
C TYR A 91 12.45 -9.65 -0.71
N GLU A 92 12.98 -9.23 0.44
CA GLU A 92 14.34 -9.64 0.86
C GLU A 92 14.41 -11.15 1.16
N LEU A 93 13.36 -11.72 1.77
CA LEU A 93 13.30 -13.16 2.03
C LEU A 93 13.23 -13.94 0.72
N LYS A 94 12.53 -13.45 -0.26
CA LYS A 94 12.46 -14.07 -1.58
C LYS A 94 13.84 -14.04 -2.26
N LYS A 95 14.53 -12.92 -2.16
CA LYS A 95 15.91 -12.80 -2.70
C LYS A 95 16.88 -13.78 -2.01
N ALA A 96 16.63 -14.07 -0.75
CA ALA A 96 17.46 -15.01 0.02
C ALA A 96 17.17 -16.48 -0.35
N GLY A 97 16.21 -16.74 -1.22
CA GLY A 97 15.93 -18.08 -1.73
C GLY A 97 14.64 -18.71 -1.22
N LEU A 98 13.85 -18.01 -0.41
CA LEU A 98 12.57 -18.53 0.07
C LEU A 98 11.50 -18.33 -1.01
N ASP A 99 10.61 -19.31 -1.13
CA ASP A 99 9.52 -19.26 -2.12
C ASP A 99 8.33 -18.47 -1.56
N ILE A 100 8.45 -17.16 -1.63
CA ILE A 100 7.42 -16.23 -1.13
C ILE A 100 6.81 -15.50 -2.32
N PRO A 101 5.46 -15.39 -2.40
CA PRO A 101 4.81 -14.65 -3.48
C PRO A 101 5.20 -13.17 -3.52
N ASP A 102 5.17 -12.59 -4.70
CA ASP A 102 5.32 -11.14 -4.86
C ASP A 102 4.07 -10.42 -4.37
N GLY A 103 4.23 -9.14 -4.01
CA GLY A 103 3.09 -8.29 -3.69
C GLY A 103 2.48 -8.54 -2.33
N ILE A 104 3.24 -9.10 -1.39
CA ILE A 104 2.79 -9.23 0.01
C ILE A 104 2.55 -7.83 0.58
N LEU A 105 1.37 -7.59 1.11
CA LEU A 105 0.96 -6.29 1.62
C LEU A 105 0.74 -6.27 3.13
N THR A 106 0.48 -7.43 3.75
CA THR A 106 0.15 -7.50 5.16
C THR A 106 1.00 -8.54 5.87
N ARG A 107 1.10 -8.37 7.20
CA ARG A 107 1.79 -9.33 8.04
C ARG A 107 1.14 -10.71 7.97
N GLU A 108 -0.17 -10.74 7.90
CA GLU A 108 -0.94 -11.98 7.82
C GLU A 108 -0.61 -12.76 6.54
N GLU A 109 -0.50 -12.07 5.42
CA GLU A 109 -0.12 -12.69 4.15
C GLU A 109 1.27 -13.33 4.23
N LEU A 110 2.23 -12.61 4.83
CA LEU A 110 3.58 -13.13 4.98
C LEU A 110 3.63 -14.31 5.94
N THR A 111 2.90 -14.22 7.06
CA THR A 111 2.82 -15.31 8.04
C THR A 111 2.28 -16.57 7.37
N GLU A 112 1.21 -16.45 6.60
CA GLU A 112 0.62 -17.58 5.88
C GLU A 112 1.60 -18.21 4.89
N ALA A 113 2.33 -17.37 4.15
CA ALA A 113 3.33 -17.85 3.19
C ALA A 113 4.44 -18.62 3.91
N LEU A 114 4.91 -18.12 5.05
CA LEU A 114 5.96 -18.77 5.83
C LEU A 114 5.46 -20.10 6.45
N GLU A 115 4.21 -20.15 6.91
CA GLU A 115 3.62 -21.38 7.43
C GLU A 115 3.58 -22.46 6.38
N LYS A 116 3.21 -22.12 5.14
CA LYS A 116 3.19 -23.08 4.03
C LYS A 116 4.58 -23.66 3.75
N LEU A 117 5.62 -22.84 3.85
CA LEU A 117 6.99 -23.29 3.67
C LEU A 117 7.42 -24.25 4.79
N CYS A 118 6.98 -24.00 6.01
CA CYS A 118 7.32 -24.84 7.16
C CYS A 118 6.58 -26.19 7.14
N GLN A 119 5.46 -26.28 6.42
CA GLN A 119 4.65 -27.49 6.34
C GLN A 119 5.11 -28.42 5.20
N SER A 120 5.95 -27.94 4.33
CA SER A 120 6.44 -28.73 3.18
C SER A 120 7.77 -29.48 3.44
#